data_7c2397523f6c244c384181637686710c
#
_entry.id   7c2397523f6c244c384181637686710c
#
_cell.length_a   1.000
_cell.length_b   1.000
_cell.length_c   1.000
_cell.angle_alpha   90.00
_cell.angle_beta   90.00
_cell.angle_gamma   90.00
#
_symmetry.space_group_name_H-M   'P 1'
#
loop_
_entity.id
_entity.type
_entity.pdbx_description
1 polymer ?
#
loop_
_entity_poly.entity_id
_entity_poly.type
_entity_poly.pdbx_seq_one_letter_code
_entity_poly.pdbx_strand_id
1 'polypeptide(L)' 'MASLIEYKGKKPVLGERVFIAEGAKVIGDVEIGDDSSVFYNTVIRADLAEIRIGKRTNIRSEERRVGK' A
#
# COMPACT_ATOMS: atom_id res chain seq x y z
N MET A 1 10.38 4.58 9.20
CA MET A 1 9.12 4.03 9.67
C MET A 1 8.07 4.12 8.57
N ALA A 2 7.27 3.09 8.44
CA ALA A 2 6.22 3.08 7.43
C ALA A 2 5.11 4.07 7.78
N SER A 3 4.45 4.60 6.78
CA SER A 3 3.39 5.57 6.99
C SER A 3 2.15 5.15 6.23
N LEU A 4 1.03 5.19 6.92
CA LEU A 4 -0.29 5.01 6.32
C LEU A 4 -0.98 6.36 6.37
N ILE A 5 -1.24 6.94 5.23
CA ILE A 5 -1.66 8.33 5.16
C ILE A 5 -3.06 8.42 4.58
N GLU A 6 -3.91 9.15 5.29
CA GLU A 6 -5.26 9.39 4.82
C GLU A 6 -5.27 10.48 3.76
N TYR A 7 -6.13 10.31 2.76
CA TYR A 7 -6.28 11.30 1.71
C TYR A 7 -7.75 11.43 1.36
N LYS A 8 -8.28 12.61 1.53
CA LYS A 8 -9.69 12.92 1.23
C LYS A 8 -10.64 11.96 1.90
N GLY A 9 -10.39 11.70 3.17
CA GLY A 9 -11.25 10.85 3.96
C GLY A 9 -11.06 9.38 3.75
N LYS A 10 -10.11 8.97 2.92
CA LYS A 10 -9.85 7.56 2.68
C LYS A 10 -8.51 7.19 3.27
N LYS A 11 -8.48 6.05 3.92
CA LYS A 11 -7.30 5.58 4.62
C LYS A 11 -6.97 4.18 4.17
N PRO A 12 -5.69 3.82 4.10
CA PRO A 12 -5.34 2.47 3.71
C PRO A 12 -5.91 1.44 4.67
N VAL A 13 -6.37 0.33 4.12
CA VAL A 13 -6.91 -0.78 4.88
C VAL A 13 -6.02 -1.98 4.62
N LEU A 14 -5.51 -2.57 5.69
CA LEU A 14 -4.60 -3.69 5.58
C LEU A 14 -5.27 -4.95 6.07
N GLY A 15 -5.04 -6.04 5.36
CA GLY A 15 -5.48 -7.35 5.82
C GLY A 15 -4.61 -7.84 6.94
N GLU A 16 -4.60 -9.15 7.15
CA GLU A 16 -3.83 -9.74 8.22
C GLU A 16 -2.43 -10.06 7.76
N ARG A 17 -1.49 -9.92 8.67
CA ARG A 17 -0.09 -10.28 8.42
C ARG A 17 0.50 -9.53 7.23
N VAL A 18 0.10 -8.25 7.09
CA VAL A 18 0.65 -7.41 6.04
C VAL A 18 1.89 -6.72 6.59
N PHE A 19 2.98 -6.85 5.85
CA PHE A 19 4.25 -6.25 6.26
C PHE A 19 4.49 -4.98 5.45
N ILE A 20 4.66 -3.87 6.12
CA ILE A 20 4.98 -2.60 5.48
C ILE A 20 6.38 -2.22 5.93
N ALA A 21 7.33 -2.29 5.04
CA ALA A 21 8.72 -2.06 5.40
C ALA A 21 8.99 -0.60 5.69
N GLU A 22 10.11 -0.36 6.32
CA GLU A 22 10.46 0.99 6.74
C GLU A 22 10.58 1.91 5.54
N GLY A 23 10.11 3.13 5.69
CA GLY A 23 10.18 4.12 4.63
C GLY A 23 9.08 4.01 3.61
N ALA A 24 8.31 2.94 3.64
CA ALA A 24 7.21 2.80 2.69
C ALA A 24 6.08 3.73 3.08
N LYS A 25 5.37 4.24 2.08
CA LYS A 25 4.24 5.11 2.30
C LYS A 25 3.04 4.61 1.51
N VAL A 26 1.92 4.49 2.19
CA VAL A 26 0.68 4.02 1.57
C VAL A 26 -0.34 5.12 1.79
N ILE A 27 -0.85 5.68 0.71
CA ILE A 27 -1.63 6.91 0.77
C ILE A 27 -2.99 6.70 0.13
N GLY A 28 -4.04 7.01 0.89
CA GLY A 28 -5.37 7.11 0.34
C GLY A 28 -6.11 5.80 0.31
N ASP A 29 -6.95 5.63 -0.68
CA ASP A 29 -7.89 4.51 -0.78
C ASP A 29 -7.19 3.27 -1.30
N VAL A 30 -6.38 2.66 -0.45
CA VAL A 30 -5.62 1.47 -0.77
C VAL A 30 -6.09 0.34 0.11
N GLU A 31 -6.31 -0.82 -0.48
CA GLU A 31 -6.64 -2.01 0.27
C GLU A 31 -5.61 -3.08 -0.06
N ILE A 32 -4.96 -3.62 0.96
CA ILE A 32 -3.90 -4.61 0.78
C ILE A 32 -4.35 -5.91 1.43
N GLY A 33 -4.37 -6.97 0.65
CA GLY A 33 -4.85 -8.26 1.12
C GLY A 33 -3.90 -8.94 2.07
N ASP A 34 -4.36 -10.06 2.66
CA ASP A 34 -3.61 -10.77 3.69
C ASP A 34 -2.27 -11.25 3.18
N ASP A 35 -1.29 -11.27 4.06
CA ASP A 35 0.03 -11.87 3.81
C ASP A 35 0.78 -11.17 2.68
N SER A 36 0.45 -9.94 2.41
CA SER A 36 1.16 -9.15 1.41
C SER A 36 2.25 -8.34 2.08
N SER A 37 3.18 -7.85 1.27
CA SER A 37 4.25 -7.02 1.81
C SER A 37 4.57 -5.88 0.89
N VAL A 38 4.95 -4.75 1.48
CA VAL A 38 5.37 -3.57 0.75
C VAL A 38 6.83 -3.33 1.11
N PHE A 39 7.67 -3.30 0.10
CA PHE A 39 9.10 -3.25 0.31
C PHE A 39 9.54 -1.86 0.76
N TYR A 40 10.81 -1.75 1.12
CA TYR A 40 11.35 -0.50 1.69
C TYR A 40 11.20 0.65 0.71
N ASN A 41 10.82 1.80 1.23
CA ASN A 41 10.76 3.07 0.50
C ASN A 41 9.81 3.05 -0.69
N THR A 42 8.90 2.10 -0.72
CA THR A 42 7.88 2.04 -1.77
C THR A 42 6.80 3.05 -1.47
N VAL A 43 6.30 3.73 -2.50
CA VAL A 43 5.21 4.68 -2.35
C VAL A 43 4.01 4.17 -3.13
N ILE A 44 2.90 3.98 -2.45
CA ILE A 44 1.64 3.58 -3.06
C ILE A 44 0.67 4.74 -2.87
N ARG A 45 0.28 5.35 -3.98
CA ARG A 45 -0.59 6.52 -3.92
C ARG A 45 -1.92 6.23 -4.61
N ALA A 46 -2.99 6.38 -3.87
CA ALA A 46 -4.32 6.22 -4.40
C ALA A 46 -5.06 7.56 -4.33
N ASP A 47 -4.44 8.59 -4.88
CA ASP A 47 -5.01 9.91 -4.80
C ASP A 47 -5.96 10.19 -5.97
N LEU A 48 -5.86 9.47 -7.05
CA LEU A 48 -6.77 9.66 -8.18
C LEU A 48 -7.74 8.51 -8.34
N ALA A 49 -7.35 7.31 -7.94
CA ALA A 49 -8.19 6.14 -8.08
C ALA A 49 -7.84 5.18 -6.95
N GLU A 50 -8.80 4.34 -6.63
CA GLU A 50 -8.57 3.32 -5.62
C GLU A 50 -7.55 2.30 -6.09
N ILE A 51 -6.85 1.69 -5.13
CA ILE A 51 -5.89 0.64 -5.41
C ILE A 51 -6.26 -0.56 -4.56
N ARG A 52 -6.40 -1.71 -5.21
CA ARG A 52 -6.73 -2.94 -4.52
C ARG A 52 -5.65 -3.96 -4.79
N ILE A 53 -4.97 -4.38 -3.74
CA ILE A 53 -3.86 -5.31 -3.83
C ILE A 53 -4.29 -6.63 -3.23
N GLY A 54 -4.13 -7.69 -3.99
CA GLY A 54 -4.58 -9.00 -3.57
C GLY A 54 -3.73 -9.59 -2.46
N LYS A 55 -4.05 -10.83 -2.11
CA LYS A 55 -3.34 -11.53 -1.05
C LYS A 55 -1.98 -11.99 -1.54
N ARG A 56 -1.06 -12.11 -0.62
CA ARG A 56 0.28 -12.66 -0.86
C ARG A 56 0.98 -11.96 -2.03
N THR A 57 0.89 -10.66 -2.03
CA THR A 57 1.48 -9.84 -3.08
C THR A 57 2.68 -9.09 -2.53
N ASN A 58 3.78 -9.07 -3.27
CA ASN A 58 4.96 -8.30 -2.91
C ASN A 58 5.03 -7.05 -3.76
N ILE A 59 5.15 -5.91 -3.11
CA ILE A 59 5.26 -4.64 -3.80
C ILE A 59 6.65 -4.09 -3.55
N ARG A 60 7.40 -3.90 -4.62
CA ARG A 60 8.78 -3.47 -4.49
C ARG A 60 8.91 -2.03 -4.91
N SER A 61 10.00 -1.43 -4.48
CA SER A 61 10.16 0.01 -4.66
C SER A 61 10.27 0.42 -6.12
N GLU A 62 10.72 -0.45 -6.97
CA GLU A 62 10.85 -0.09 -8.37
C GLU A 62 9.53 -0.10 -9.11
N GLU A 63 8.47 -0.58 -8.47
CA GLU A 63 7.16 -0.54 -9.08
C GLU A 63 6.65 0.88 -9.09
N ARG A 64 6.15 1.29 -10.19
CA ARG A 64 5.64 2.61 -10.26
C ARG A 64 4.17 2.68 -10.11
N ARG A 65 3.47 1.62 -10.42
CA ARG A 65 2.07 1.68 -10.23
C ARG A 65 1.58 0.31 -9.94
N VAL A 66 0.60 0.25 -9.10
CA VAL A 66 0.10 -0.99 -8.57
C VAL A 66 -1.40 -0.94 -8.67
N GLY A 67 -1.97 -1.98 -9.15
CA GLY A 67 -3.39 -2.04 -9.29
C GLY A 67 -3.79 -1.40 -10.58
N LYS A 68 -4.75 -1.17 -10.72
CA LYS A 68 -5.02 -0.69 -11.89
C LYS A 68 -6.07 -0.47 -12.11
#